data_1f0424271b83c98c66319a91c321906e
#
_entry.id   1f0424271b83c98c66319a91c321906e
#
_cell.length_a   1.000
_cell.length_b   1.000
_cell.length_c   1.000
_cell.angle_alpha   90.00
_cell.angle_beta   90.00
_cell.angle_gamma   90.00
#
_symmetry.space_group_name_H-M   'P 1'
#
loop_
_entity.id
_entity.type
_entity.pdbx_description
1 polymer ?
#
loop_
_entity_poly.entity_id
_entity_poly.type
_entity_poly.pdbx_seq_one_letter_code
_entity_poly.pdbx_strand_id
1 'polypeptide(L)'
;MPELNFAGLNAAAQAGFKPHFEQVVAAARRRRRRRQIVTVATVALLLAGSGAAVAARSGDSGPTVGRFAADRTPEFIPAPGGTPTPGTGPQVATGRPAAGDLTHVYLVWTECRGCPPRWAGTDDGGRHWRTGPLPVAADATVELRAAGPRTVVARYLSRSAPDGRSARWIASADGGTTWREVTVRPVDALPAGWRVLGRQPGPTYDPIIAADPATGDLAQLTRRSALRNAVVVESVPAAAGLWVSGFTGERTEHDGRIVGTGGAVEVSRDGGRTWSRHEFPDDLSASDDVGGPAVATRDGRTVYALGRVRGALVVWRSTDGGGTWTRTASTAPVGDRTIRAAVRPDGVLVVQAGISARENPLMFASSDAGATLRPAPLEPGADPRPLPDGYVQTGWPDSRGAWLSTDGVTWTWLDPPELP
;
A
#
# COMPACT_ATOMS: atom_id res chain seq x y z
N MET A 1 -3.64 -24.37 48.60
CA MET A 1 -3.51 -24.08 47.19
C MET A 1 -2.12 -24.50 46.76
N PRO A 2 -1.95 -25.44 45.80
CA PRO A 2 -0.62 -25.83 45.36
C PRO A 2 0.00 -24.72 44.51
N GLU A 3 1.21 -24.30 44.91
CA GLU A 3 2.02 -23.35 44.13
C GLU A 3 2.44 -23.98 42.79
N LEU A 4 2.03 -23.38 41.66
CA LEU A 4 2.45 -23.78 40.34
C LEU A 4 3.92 -23.41 40.12
N ASN A 5 4.77 -24.42 40.06
CA ASN A 5 6.20 -24.25 39.80
C ASN A 5 6.49 -23.99 38.33
N PHE A 6 6.61 -22.72 37.96
CA PHE A 6 6.90 -22.27 36.60
C PHE A 6 8.34 -22.49 36.13
N ALA A 7 9.27 -22.84 37.02
CA ALA A 7 10.68 -23.06 36.67
C ALA A 7 10.88 -24.29 35.76
N GLY A 8 10.07 -25.33 35.93
CA GLY A 8 10.15 -26.55 35.09
C GLY A 8 9.65 -26.35 33.64
N LEU A 9 8.66 -25.48 33.44
CA LEU A 9 8.13 -25.17 32.09
C LEU A 9 9.13 -24.38 31.26
N ASN A 10 9.89 -23.47 31.84
CA ASN A 10 10.91 -22.69 31.14
C ASN A 10 12.11 -23.55 30.71
N ALA A 11 12.54 -24.51 31.54
CA ALA A 11 13.60 -25.46 31.20
C ALA A 11 13.19 -26.41 30.05
N ALA A 12 11.95 -26.89 30.07
CA ALA A 12 11.41 -27.75 28.99
C ALA A 12 11.27 -27.01 27.67
N ALA A 13 10.85 -25.75 27.68
CA ALA A 13 10.75 -24.91 26.47
C ALA A 13 12.12 -24.60 25.86
N GLN A 14 13.16 -24.38 26.67
CA GLN A 14 14.53 -24.13 26.20
C GLN A 14 15.20 -25.42 25.69
N ALA A 15 14.90 -26.57 26.23
CA ALA A 15 15.45 -27.85 25.76
C ALA A 15 14.83 -28.34 24.44
N GLY A 16 13.59 -27.96 24.13
CA GLY A 16 12.89 -28.34 22.90
C GLY A 16 13.22 -27.49 21.67
N PHE A 17 13.77 -26.29 21.84
CA PHE A 17 14.04 -25.37 20.74
C PHE A 17 15.54 -25.35 20.38
N LYS A 18 16.00 -26.34 19.63
CA LYS A 18 17.29 -26.28 18.92
C LYS A 18 17.02 -25.91 17.45
N PRO A 19 17.14 -24.64 17.07
CA PRO A 19 16.96 -24.27 15.67
C PRO A 19 18.13 -24.87 14.85
N HIS A 20 17.82 -25.83 13.98
CA HIS A 20 18.78 -26.35 13.01
C HIS A 20 19.00 -25.31 11.88
N PHE A 21 19.67 -24.22 12.19
CA PHE A 21 19.97 -23.12 11.24
C PHE A 21 20.64 -23.64 9.96
N GLU A 22 21.51 -24.63 10.06
CA GLU A 22 22.17 -25.24 8.90
C GLU A 22 21.19 -25.91 7.95
N GLN A 23 20.14 -26.56 8.45
CA GLN A 23 19.13 -27.19 7.61
C GLN A 23 18.27 -26.16 6.88
N VAL A 24 17.93 -25.05 7.52
CA VAL A 24 17.18 -23.94 6.92
C VAL A 24 18.02 -23.26 5.83
N VAL A 25 19.30 -23.03 6.07
CA VAL A 25 20.23 -22.46 5.08
C VAL A 25 20.46 -23.41 3.90
N ALA A 26 20.57 -24.70 4.15
CA ALA A 26 20.72 -25.71 3.09
C ALA A 26 19.47 -25.84 2.23
N ALA A 27 18.27 -25.78 2.82
CA ALA A 27 17.00 -25.75 2.10
C ALA A 27 16.85 -24.49 1.23
N ALA A 28 17.24 -23.33 1.73
CA ALA A 28 17.22 -22.07 0.99
C ALA A 28 18.20 -22.11 -0.23
N ARG A 29 19.40 -22.67 -0.06
CA ARG A 29 20.37 -22.83 -1.15
C ARG A 29 19.90 -23.81 -2.22
N ARG A 30 19.25 -24.92 -1.86
CA ARG A 30 18.65 -25.89 -2.82
C ARG A 30 17.51 -25.24 -3.61
N ARG A 31 16.67 -24.41 -2.99
CA ARG A 31 15.60 -23.66 -3.66
C ARG A 31 16.12 -22.67 -4.68
N ARG A 32 17.19 -21.95 -4.34
CA ARG A 32 17.86 -20.98 -5.25
C ARG A 32 18.46 -21.66 -6.48
N ARG A 33 19.12 -22.81 -6.33
CA ARG A 33 19.66 -23.60 -7.46
C ARG A 33 18.55 -24.14 -8.37
N ARG A 34 17.43 -24.64 -7.84
CA ARG A 34 16.29 -25.11 -8.66
C ARG A 34 15.67 -23.97 -9.48
N ARG A 35 15.55 -22.76 -8.94
CA ARG A 35 15.04 -21.61 -9.68
C ARG A 35 15.99 -21.19 -10.81
N GLN A 36 17.28 -21.25 -10.63
CA GLN A 36 18.26 -20.92 -11.68
C GLN A 36 18.24 -21.93 -12.82
N ILE A 37 18.03 -23.20 -12.56
CA ILE A 37 17.95 -24.26 -13.59
C ILE A 37 16.69 -24.09 -14.45
N VAL A 38 15.56 -23.73 -13.87
CA VAL A 38 14.30 -23.50 -14.61
C VAL A 38 14.43 -22.29 -15.52
N THR A 39 15.07 -21.22 -15.09
CA THR A 39 15.25 -19.99 -15.90
C THR A 39 16.14 -20.23 -17.13
N VAL A 40 17.20 -21.05 -17.00
CA VAL A 40 18.09 -21.38 -18.12
C VAL A 40 17.41 -22.29 -19.14
N ALA A 41 16.57 -23.22 -18.71
CA ALA A 41 15.84 -24.11 -19.62
C ALA A 41 14.79 -23.38 -20.46
N THR A 42 14.14 -22.33 -19.91
CA THR A 42 13.12 -21.55 -20.63
C THR A 42 13.74 -20.64 -21.71
N VAL A 43 14.93 -20.09 -21.46
CA VAL A 43 15.64 -19.27 -22.45
C VAL A 43 16.17 -20.10 -23.61
N ALA A 44 16.62 -21.33 -23.36
CA ALA A 44 17.12 -22.23 -24.42
C ALA A 44 16.02 -22.70 -25.38
N LEU A 45 14.78 -22.85 -24.92
CA LEU A 45 13.64 -23.26 -25.76
C LEU A 45 13.10 -22.13 -26.67
N LEU A 46 13.30 -20.87 -26.31
CA LEU A 46 12.87 -19.71 -27.09
C LEU A 46 13.83 -19.33 -28.24
N LEU A 47 15.09 -19.80 -28.21
CA LEU A 47 16.08 -19.51 -29.24
C LEU A 47 16.10 -20.55 -30.37
N ALA A 48 15.43 -21.69 -30.24
CA ALA A 48 15.41 -22.76 -31.23
C ALA A 48 14.24 -22.71 -32.23
N GLY A 49 13.33 -21.72 -32.13
CA GLY A 49 12.06 -21.69 -32.86
C GLY A 49 11.86 -20.61 -33.93
N SER A 50 12.86 -19.82 -34.32
CA SER A 50 12.67 -18.74 -35.29
C SER A 50 13.62 -18.84 -36.47
N GLY A 51 13.25 -19.65 -37.44
CA GLY A 51 13.90 -19.70 -38.75
C GLY A 51 12.86 -19.98 -39.84
N ALA A 52 12.76 -19.06 -40.82
CA ALA A 52 12.02 -19.05 -42.08
C ALA A 52 10.58 -18.46 -42.02
N ALA A 53 10.25 -17.40 -42.70
CA ALA A 53 10.33 -17.04 -44.09
C ALA A 53 9.93 -15.56 -44.30
N VAL A 54 10.78 -14.81 -45.02
CA VAL A 54 10.46 -13.50 -45.55
C VAL A 54 10.03 -13.70 -47.02
N ALA A 55 8.87 -13.20 -47.38
CA ALA A 55 8.52 -12.90 -48.77
C ALA A 55 7.78 -11.57 -48.83
N ALA A 56 8.33 -10.70 -49.64
CA ALA A 56 7.93 -9.32 -49.86
C ALA A 56 6.55 -9.16 -50.47
N ARG A 57 5.83 -8.05 -50.08
CA ARG A 57 4.97 -7.35 -51.03
C ARG A 57 4.90 -5.86 -50.70
N SER A 58 5.28 -5.08 -51.69
CA SER A 58 5.23 -3.62 -51.75
C SER A 58 3.79 -3.11 -51.90
N GLY A 59 3.52 -1.91 -51.37
CA GLY A 59 2.49 -1.00 -51.86
C GLY A 59 1.47 -0.60 -50.81
N ASP A 60 1.50 0.54 -50.31
CA ASP A 60 0.69 1.72 -50.59
C ASP A 60 0.59 2.65 -49.35
N SER A 61 0.48 3.92 -49.67
CA SER A 61 0.63 5.08 -48.81
C SER A 61 -0.54 5.27 -47.85
N GLY A 62 -0.27 5.34 -46.54
CA GLY A 62 -1.20 5.82 -45.51
C GLY A 62 -0.47 6.76 -44.53
N PRO A 63 -1.20 7.68 -43.85
CA PRO A 63 -0.63 8.88 -43.23
C PRO A 63 0.33 8.58 -42.05
N THR A 64 1.40 9.32 -42.05
CA THR A 64 2.46 9.34 -41.05
C THR A 64 1.93 9.61 -39.63
N VAL A 65 1.77 8.56 -38.85
CA VAL A 65 1.68 8.66 -37.42
C VAL A 65 3.11 8.74 -36.87
N GLY A 66 3.41 9.80 -36.15
CA GLY A 66 4.73 10.10 -35.63
C GLY A 66 5.38 8.89 -34.92
N ARG A 67 6.54 8.53 -35.39
CA ARG A 67 7.45 7.60 -34.72
C ARG A 67 7.86 8.22 -33.38
N PHE A 68 7.30 7.74 -32.30
CA PHE A 68 7.94 7.88 -31.01
C PHE A 68 9.21 7.05 -31.03
N ALA A 69 10.33 7.71 -30.85
CA ALA A 69 11.64 7.09 -30.80
C ALA A 69 11.70 6.09 -29.64
N ALA A 70 11.55 4.83 -29.97
CA ALA A 70 11.89 3.73 -29.07
C ALA A 70 13.41 3.54 -29.15
N ASP A 71 14.14 4.35 -28.41
CA ASP A 71 15.55 4.04 -28.10
C ASP A 71 16.08 4.95 -26.98
N ARG A 72 15.56 4.78 -25.78
CA ARG A 72 16.25 5.04 -24.53
C ARG A 72 15.72 4.04 -23.52
N THR A 73 16.45 2.96 -23.34
CA THR A 73 16.40 2.22 -22.08
C THR A 73 16.60 3.25 -20.97
N PRO A 74 15.67 3.44 -20.03
CA PRO A 74 15.93 4.34 -18.92
C PRO A 74 17.14 3.79 -18.18
N GLU A 75 18.26 4.49 -18.29
CA GLU A 75 19.43 4.22 -17.50
C GLU A 75 19.01 4.42 -16.05
N PHE A 76 18.92 3.33 -15.31
CA PHE A 76 18.68 3.36 -13.89
C PHE A 76 19.87 4.11 -13.29
N ILE A 77 19.68 5.39 -12.96
CA ILE A 77 20.64 6.16 -12.17
C ILE A 77 20.54 5.57 -10.77
N PRO A 78 21.49 4.72 -10.33
CA PRO A 78 21.50 4.30 -8.94
C PRO A 78 21.68 5.56 -8.11
N ALA A 79 20.80 5.75 -7.11
CA ALA A 79 21.05 6.73 -6.06
C ALA A 79 22.49 6.52 -5.58
N PRO A 80 23.29 7.59 -5.35
CA PRO A 80 24.70 7.47 -5.02
C PRO A 80 24.88 6.47 -3.89
N GLY A 81 25.37 5.30 -4.25
CA GLY A 81 25.54 4.14 -3.37
C GLY A 81 26.71 4.36 -2.44
N GLY A 82 26.44 5.05 -1.35
CA GLY A 82 27.21 4.91 -0.13
C GLY A 82 26.67 3.72 0.63
N THR A 83 27.41 2.65 0.74
CA THR A 83 27.16 1.58 1.70
C THR A 83 27.16 2.24 3.08
N PRO A 84 26.03 2.34 3.82
CA PRO A 84 26.07 2.95 5.13
C PRO A 84 26.93 2.08 6.04
N THR A 85 28.02 2.62 6.48
CA THR A 85 28.81 2.07 7.58
C THR A 85 27.88 2.02 8.80
N PRO A 86 27.77 0.90 9.54
CA PRO A 86 26.96 0.84 10.75
C PRO A 86 27.67 1.69 11.82
N GLY A 87 27.24 2.90 12.03
CA GLY A 87 27.81 3.75 13.05
C GLY A 87 27.40 5.21 12.93
N THR A 88 26.64 5.68 13.88
CA THR A 88 26.57 7.07 14.39
C THR A 88 25.94 8.18 13.56
N GLY A 89 25.36 7.92 12.43
CA GLY A 89 24.52 8.92 11.73
C GLY A 89 23.07 8.96 12.28
N PRO A 90 22.37 10.11 12.23
CA PRO A 90 20.98 10.19 12.62
C PRO A 90 20.16 9.19 11.78
N GLN A 91 19.60 8.18 12.44
CA GLN A 91 18.67 7.27 11.78
C GLN A 91 17.35 8.01 11.67
N VAL A 92 17.08 8.57 10.52
CA VAL A 92 15.75 9.07 10.16
C VAL A 92 14.82 7.86 10.15
N ALA A 93 14.19 7.58 11.28
CA ALA A 93 13.18 6.54 11.37
C ALA A 93 11.91 7.13 10.79
N THR A 94 11.57 6.68 9.64
CA THR A 94 10.58 7.32 8.83
C THR A 94 9.33 6.50 8.79
N GLY A 95 8.29 7.03 9.39
CA GLY A 95 6.95 6.72 8.95
C GLY A 95 6.74 7.22 7.51
N ARG A 96 5.73 6.72 6.83
CA ARG A 96 5.34 7.26 5.51
C ARG A 96 4.92 8.71 5.68
N PRO A 97 5.29 9.62 4.75
CA PRO A 97 4.77 10.98 4.75
C PRO A 97 3.25 11.01 4.73
N ALA A 98 2.67 11.97 5.44
CA ALA A 98 1.24 12.21 5.52
C ALA A 98 0.94 13.58 4.88
N ALA A 99 0.20 13.59 3.76
CA ALA A 99 -0.18 14.82 3.07
C ALA A 99 -1.63 15.19 3.36
N GLY A 100 -1.86 16.43 3.75
CA GLY A 100 -3.19 17.02 3.89
C GLY A 100 -3.72 17.58 2.59
N ASP A 101 -2.84 18.24 1.85
CA ASP A 101 -2.98 18.72 0.47
C ASP A 101 -1.60 18.72 -0.20
N LEU A 102 -1.46 19.34 -1.37
CA LEU A 102 -0.20 19.41 -2.11
C LEU A 102 0.87 20.31 -1.47
N THR A 103 0.49 21.18 -0.54
CA THR A 103 1.40 22.10 0.14
C THR A 103 1.71 21.68 1.56
N HIS A 104 0.79 20.97 2.23
CA HIS A 104 0.93 20.56 3.62
C HIS A 104 1.28 19.07 3.72
N VAL A 105 2.55 18.80 4.00
CA VAL A 105 3.06 17.42 4.15
C VAL A 105 3.80 17.29 5.48
N TYR A 106 3.62 16.15 6.14
CA TYR A 106 4.14 15.86 7.47
C TYR A 106 4.87 14.53 7.49
N LEU A 107 5.90 14.41 8.32
CA LEU A 107 6.63 13.18 8.55
C LEU A 107 7.08 13.04 10.01
N VAL A 108 7.39 11.82 10.43
CA VAL A 108 8.01 11.52 11.72
C VAL A 108 9.47 11.14 11.51
N TRP A 109 10.32 11.59 12.40
CA TRP A 109 11.72 11.26 12.42
C TRP A 109 12.27 11.15 13.84
N THR A 110 13.46 10.57 13.99
CA THR A 110 14.20 10.51 15.25
C THR A 110 15.66 10.86 15.02
N GLU A 111 16.26 11.60 15.93
CA GLU A 111 17.68 12.01 15.85
C GLU A 111 18.62 10.82 16.02
N CYS A 112 18.18 9.79 16.74
CA CYS A 112 18.96 8.56 16.95
C CYS A 112 18.03 7.39 17.25
N ARG A 113 18.59 6.18 17.29
CA ARG A 113 17.86 4.99 17.72
C ARG A 113 17.52 5.11 19.22
N GLY A 114 16.23 5.19 19.56
CA GLY A 114 15.74 5.36 20.92
C GLY A 114 15.64 6.81 21.38
N CYS A 115 15.94 7.78 20.51
CA CYS A 115 15.61 9.17 20.74
C CYS A 115 14.10 9.41 20.65
N PRO A 116 13.58 10.44 21.35
CA PRO A 116 12.18 10.81 21.24
C PRO A 116 11.78 11.12 19.80
N PRO A 117 10.59 10.66 19.36
CA PRO A 117 10.07 10.99 18.02
C PRO A 117 9.83 12.50 17.90
N ARG A 118 10.14 13.01 16.73
CA ARG A 118 9.88 14.40 16.33
C ARG A 118 9.04 14.39 15.07
N TRP A 119 8.34 15.48 14.83
CA TRP A 119 7.65 15.72 13.57
C TRP A 119 8.39 16.75 12.73
N ALA A 120 8.26 16.65 11.43
CA ALA A 120 8.57 17.72 10.49
C ALA A 120 7.35 17.97 9.60
N GLY A 121 7.11 19.23 9.26
CA GLY A 121 5.98 19.63 8.41
C GLY A 121 6.33 20.81 7.54
N THR A 122 5.76 20.83 6.35
CA THR A 122 5.81 21.95 5.40
C THR A 122 4.40 22.45 5.12
N ASP A 123 4.27 23.74 4.78
CA ASP A 123 3.04 24.40 4.33
C ASP A 123 3.20 25.06 2.96
N ASP A 124 4.33 24.82 2.29
CA ASP A 124 4.68 25.41 0.99
C ASP A 124 5.20 24.39 -0.03
N GLY A 125 4.83 23.12 0.14
CA GLY A 125 5.22 22.04 -0.77
C GLY A 125 6.68 21.63 -0.65
N GLY A 126 7.27 21.76 0.54
CA GLY A 126 8.61 21.28 0.85
C GLY A 126 9.73 22.29 0.66
N ARG A 127 9.42 23.55 0.36
CA ARG A 127 10.43 24.61 0.25
C ARG A 127 11.03 24.97 1.61
N HIS A 128 10.18 25.00 2.63
CA HIS A 128 10.58 25.21 4.01
C HIS A 128 9.95 24.16 4.90
N TRP A 129 10.73 23.67 5.86
CA TRP A 129 10.28 22.69 6.82
C TRP A 129 10.38 23.22 8.24
N ARG A 130 9.35 22.96 9.03
CA ARG A 130 9.32 23.22 10.46
C ARG A 130 9.44 21.89 11.19
N THR A 131 10.14 21.84 12.30
CA THR A 131 10.31 20.64 13.10
C THR A 131 9.96 20.91 14.56
N GLY A 132 9.51 19.89 15.26
CA GLY A 132 9.21 19.99 16.69
C GLY A 132 9.13 18.63 17.35
N PRO A 133 9.14 18.60 18.70
CA PRO A 133 8.94 17.37 19.44
C PRO A 133 7.50 16.88 19.31
N LEU A 134 7.32 15.56 19.32
CA LEU A 134 6.02 14.95 19.55
C LEU A 134 5.85 14.71 21.07
N PRO A 135 4.67 15.01 21.65
CA PRO A 135 4.42 14.80 23.08
C PRO A 135 4.11 13.33 23.38
N VAL A 136 5.02 12.45 23.03
CA VAL A 136 4.93 11.00 23.23
C VAL A 136 6.20 10.46 23.88
N ALA A 137 6.13 9.26 24.45
CA ALA A 137 7.28 8.62 25.05
C ALA A 137 8.42 8.37 24.04
N ALA A 138 9.66 8.40 24.50
CA ALA A 138 10.84 8.23 23.65
C ALA A 138 10.87 6.87 22.94
N ASP A 139 10.30 5.83 23.55
CA ASP A 139 10.20 4.47 23.00
C ASP A 139 8.98 4.26 22.09
N ALA A 140 8.19 5.31 21.84
CA ALA A 140 6.98 5.20 21.07
C ALA A 140 7.26 4.99 19.57
N THR A 141 6.54 4.04 18.99
CA THR A 141 6.40 3.95 17.54
C THR A 141 5.23 4.83 17.12
N VAL A 142 5.49 5.78 16.22
CA VAL A 142 4.51 6.80 15.82
C VAL A 142 4.21 6.67 14.34
N GLU A 143 2.93 6.80 13.98
CA GLU A 143 2.44 6.89 12.62
C GLU A 143 1.60 8.17 12.47
N LEU A 144 1.97 9.02 11.51
CA LEU A 144 1.21 10.23 11.19
C LEU A 144 0.20 9.96 10.08
N ARG A 145 -0.95 10.63 10.20
CA ARG A 145 -1.99 10.72 9.18
C ARG A 145 -2.48 12.17 9.09
N ALA A 146 -2.58 12.71 7.90
CA ALA A 146 -3.18 14.03 7.73
C ALA A 146 -4.68 13.87 7.48
N ALA A 147 -5.48 14.51 8.31
CA ALA A 147 -6.94 14.57 8.17
C ALA A 147 -7.37 15.76 7.30
N GLY A 148 -6.63 16.86 7.35
CA GLY A 148 -6.83 18.08 6.57
C GLY A 148 -5.49 18.76 6.29
N PRO A 149 -5.48 19.92 5.61
CA PRO A 149 -4.26 20.64 5.32
C PRO A 149 -3.40 20.90 6.56
N ARG A 150 -3.99 21.46 7.60
CA ARG A 150 -3.30 21.76 8.86
C ARG A 150 -3.63 20.79 9.99
N THR A 151 -4.47 19.77 9.72
CA THR A 151 -4.91 18.83 10.73
C THR A 151 -4.18 17.50 10.57
N VAL A 152 -3.41 17.16 11.58
CA VAL A 152 -2.57 15.97 11.63
C VAL A 152 -2.95 15.14 12.86
N VAL A 153 -3.06 13.84 12.66
CA VAL A 153 -3.33 12.88 13.72
C VAL A 153 -2.15 11.92 13.82
N ALA A 154 -1.67 11.68 15.03
CA ALA A 154 -0.63 10.70 15.29
C ALA A 154 -1.19 9.55 16.13
N ARG A 155 -1.04 8.34 15.62
CA ARG A 155 -1.22 7.11 16.39
C ARG A 155 0.14 6.71 16.95
N TYR A 156 0.19 6.37 18.23
CA TYR A 156 1.43 5.88 18.82
C TYR A 156 1.20 4.68 19.72
N LEU A 157 2.24 3.85 19.79
CA LEU A 157 2.34 2.69 20.66
C LEU A 157 3.60 2.86 21.49
N SER A 158 3.48 2.93 22.81
CA SER A 158 4.62 2.96 23.71
C SER A 158 4.80 1.59 24.33
N ARG A 159 6.03 1.09 24.35
CA ARG A 159 6.37 -0.19 24.98
C ARG A 159 6.35 -0.09 26.50
N SER A 160 6.55 1.11 27.03
CA SER A 160 6.54 1.40 28.47
C SER A 160 5.14 1.67 29.02
N ALA A 161 4.09 1.67 28.19
CA ALA A 161 2.72 1.83 28.67
C ALA A 161 2.31 0.65 29.56
N PRO A 162 1.56 0.88 30.66
CA PRO A 162 1.20 -0.17 31.61
C PRO A 162 0.43 -1.35 30.99
N ASP A 163 -0.34 -1.09 29.93
CA ASP A 163 -1.09 -2.06 29.14
C ASP A 163 -0.27 -2.61 27.95
N GLY A 164 0.92 -2.05 27.70
CA GLY A 164 1.95 -2.50 26.76
C GLY A 164 1.54 -2.56 25.28
N ARG A 165 0.27 -2.32 24.94
CA ARG A 165 -0.26 -2.58 23.59
C ARG A 165 -1.38 -1.65 23.12
N SER A 166 -1.92 -0.79 23.98
CA SER A 166 -3.02 0.09 23.56
C SER A 166 -2.49 1.25 22.73
N ALA A 167 -3.01 1.37 21.52
CA ALA A 167 -2.73 2.51 20.67
C ALA A 167 -3.38 3.76 21.27
N ARG A 168 -2.60 4.83 21.39
CA ARG A 168 -3.07 6.15 21.79
C ARG A 168 -3.04 7.09 20.60
N TRP A 169 -3.76 8.18 20.72
CA TRP A 169 -3.90 9.15 19.67
C TRP A 169 -3.68 10.57 20.18
N ILE A 170 -2.96 11.35 19.40
CA ILE A 170 -2.84 12.79 19.55
C ILE A 170 -3.20 13.46 18.23
N ALA A 171 -3.70 14.68 18.29
CA ALA A 171 -4.03 15.48 17.11
C ALA A 171 -3.52 16.90 17.26
N SER A 172 -3.20 17.49 16.13
CA SER A 172 -2.90 18.88 15.93
C SER A 172 -3.85 19.45 14.87
N ALA A 173 -4.45 20.60 15.10
CA ALA A 173 -5.27 21.33 14.13
C ALA A 173 -4.58 22.57 13.58
N ASP A 174 -3.32 22.82 13.95
CA ASP A 174 -2.54 24.00 13.62
C ASP A 174 -1.21 23.69 12.91
N GLY A 175 -1.15 22.52 12.24
CA GLY A 175 0.01 22.12 11.47
C GLY A 175 1.18 21.60 12.34
N GLY A 176 0.89 21.01 13.49
CA GLY A 176 1.89 20.41 14.38
C GLY A 176 2.41 21.36 15.46
N THR A 177 1.92 22.61 15.53
CA THR A 177 2.38 23.58 16.52
C THR A 177 1.95 23.21 17.93
N THR A 178 0.68 22.81 18.08
CA THR A 178 0.15 22.29 19.34
C THR A 178 -0.46 20.90 19.15
N TRP A 179 -0.35 20.07 20.19
CA TRP A 179 -0.87 18.70 20.18
C TRP A 179 -1.74 18.46 21.41
N ARG A 180 -2.83 17.71 21.21
CA ARG A 180 -3.71 17.27 22.31
C ARG A 180 -3.99 15.78 22.22
N GLU A 181 -4.22 15.14 23.33
CA GLU A 181 -4.74 13.76 23.34
C GLU A 181 -6.16 13.73 22.78
N VAL A 182 -6.45 12.66 22.02
CA VAL A 182 -7.76 12.44 21.40
C VAL A 182 -8.27 11.05 21.73
N THR A 183 -9.53 11.01 22.20
CA THR A 183 -10.24 9.76 22.40
C THR A 183 -11.05 9.41 21.15
N VAL A 184 -10.95 8.15 20.72
CA VAL A 184 -11.73 7.66 19.59
C VAL A 184 -13.16 7.36 20.05
N ARG A 185 -14.14 8.09 19.53
CA ARG A 185 -15.54 7.90 19.88
C ARG A 185 -16.20 6.86 18.96
N PRO A 186 -17.00 5.91 19.47
CA PRO A 186 -17.77 5.00 18.65
C PRO A 186 -18.92 5.74 17.95
N VAL A 187 -19.19 5.39 16.68
CA VAL A 187 -20.29 5.93 15.87
C VAL A 187 -20.91 4.84 15.01
N ASP A 188 -22.22 4.97 14.72
CA ASP A 188 -22.94 4.03 13.84
C ASP A 188 -22.69 4.35 12.36
N ALA A 189 -22.29 5.57 12.06
CA ALA A 189 -21.83 5.99 10.75
C ALA A 189 -20.75 7.06 10.85
N LEU A 190 -19.79 7.03 9.95
CA LEU A 190 -18.80 8.08 9.84
C LEU A 190 -19.46 9.39 9.42
N PRO A 191 -19.17 10.52 10.09
CA PRO A 191 -19.71 11.81 9.71
C PRO A 191 -19.28 12.19 8.27
N ALA A 192 -20.17 12.86 7.56
CA ALA A 192 -19.89 13.36 6.22
C ALA A 192 -18.69 14.33 6.24
N GLY A 193 -17.80 14.21 5.26
CA GLY A 193 -16.61 15.04 5.14
C GLY A 193 -15.43 14.63 6.02
N TRP A 194 -15.60 13.67 6.93
CA TRP A 194 -14.50 13.13 7.71
C TRP A 194 -13.58 12.26 6.85
N ARG A 195 -12.30 12.34 7.10
CA ARG A 195 -11.30 11.60 6.36
C ARG A 195 -11.02 10.26 7.02
N VAL A 196 -11.20 9.19 6.27
CA VAL A 196 -10.82 7.84 6.73
C VAL A 196 -9.29 7.75 6.81
N LEU A 197 -8.79 7.26 7.95
CA LEU A 197 -7.35 7.26 8.24
C LEU A 197 -6.62 6.01 7.72
N GLY A 198 -7.34 5.16 6.96
CA GLY A 198 -6.79 3.98 6.35
C GLY A 198 -6.44 2.86 7.31
N ARG A 199 -5.65 1.90 6.82
CA ARG A 199 -5.27 0.72 7.57
C ARG A 199 -4.30 1.06 8.70
N GLN A 200 -4.59 0.52 9.86
CA GLN A 200 -3.70 0.52 11.00
C GLN A 200 -2.86 -0.77 10.97
N PRO A 201 -1.53 -0.75 11.14
CA PRO A 201 -0.75 -1.97 11.25
C PRO A 201 -1.08 -2.70 12.56
N GLY A 202 -1.54 -3.94 12.45
CA GLY A 202 -1.88 -4.78 13.61
C GLY A 202 -2.28 -6.20 13.22
N PRO A 203 -2.16 -7.19 14.12
CA PRO A 203 -2.53 -8.58 13.83
C PRO A 203 -4.03 -8.86 13.90
N THR A 204 -4.82 -7.93 14.40
CA THR A 204 -6.27 -8.05 14.57
C THR A 204 -7.00 -7.05 13.70
N TYR A 205 -8.27 -7.36 13.38
CA TYR A 205 -9.17 -6.51 12.58
C TYR A 205 -9.15 -5.07 13.07
N ASP A 206 -8.57 -4.19 12.26
CA ASP A 206 -8.51 -2.79 12.60
C ASP A 206 -9.87 -2.15 12.40
N PRO A 207 -10.37 -1.41 13.39
CA PRO A 207 -11.58 -0.65 13.23
C PRO A 207 -11.40 0.42 12.14
N ILE A 208 -12.47 0.72 11.42
CA ILE A 208 -12.48 1.85 10.49
C ILE A 208 -12.56 3.12 11.33
N ILE A 209 -11.48 3.91 11.28
CA ILE A 209 -11.37 5.18 12.00
C ILE A 209 -11.36 6.33 10.98
N ALA A 210 -12.07 7.39 11.29
CA ALA A 210 -12.02 8.64 10.54
C ALA A 210 -11.72 9.80 11.47
N ALA A 211 -11.12 10.85 10.91
CA ALA A 211 -10.81 12.09 11.60
C ALA A 211 -11.55 13.28 10.99
N ASP A 212 -11.97 14.19 11.83
CA ASP A 212 -12.47 15.50 11.44
C ASP A 212 -11.32 16.31 10.82
N PRO A 213 -11.44 16.78 9.56
CA PRO A 213 -10.39 17.53 8.91
C PRO A 213 -10.14 18.92 9.51
N ALA A 214 -11.05 19.44 10.32
CA ALA A 214 -10.91 20.74 10.97
C ALA A 214 -10.29 20.64 12.37
N THR A 215 -10.68 19.62 13.16
CA THR A 215 -10.32 19.53 14.57
C THR A 215 -9.38 18.38 14.90
N GLY A 216 -9.34 17.33 14.08
CA GLY A 216 -8.62 16.09 14.36
C GLY A 216 -9.32 15.18 15.36
N ASP A 217 -10.60 15.43 15.69
CA ASP A 217 -11.40 14.51 16.48
C ASP A 217 -11.59 13.19 15.76
N LEU A 218 -11.63 12.09 16.52
CA LEU A 218 -11.67 10.75 15.96
C LEU A 218 -13.00 10.05 16.20
N ALA A 219 -13.48 9.37 15.17
CA ALA A 219 -14.61 8.47 15.24
C ALA A 219 -14.25 7.09 14.72
N GLN A 220 -14.76 6.07 15.40
CA GLN A 220 -14.61 4.67 15.02
C GLN A 220 -15.97 4.09 14.67
N LEU A 221 -16.06 3.47 13.51
CA LEU A 221 -17.28 2.78 13.11
C LEU A 221 -17.54 1.57 14.01
N THR A 222 -18.72 1.51 14.64
CA THR A 222 -19.13 0.39 15.50
C THR A 222 -19.43 -0.86 14.69
N ARG A 223 -20.07 -0.67 13.53
CA ARG A 223 -20.38 -1.76 12.61
C ARG A 223 -19.13 -2.11 11.79
N ARG A 224 -18.65 -3.32 11.97
CA ARG A 224 -17.50 -3.84 11.24
C ARG A 224 -17.91 -4.39 9.88
N SER A 225 -16.99 -4.36 8.93
CA SER A 225 -17.06 -5.20 7.74
C SER A 225 -17.17 -6.67 8.15
N ALA A 226 -17.95 -7.44 7.44
CA ALA A 226 -18.03 -8.87 7.66
C ALA A 226 -16.90 -9.64 6.94
N LEU A 227 -16.06 -8.94 6.18
CA LEU A 227 -14.89 -9.53 5.55
C LEU A 227 -13.78 -9.81 6.58
N ARG A 228 -13.09 -10.90 6.41
CA ARG A 228 -11.86 -11.22 7.14
C ARG A 228 -10.69 -10.49 6.52
N ASN A 229 -9.73 -10.07 7.34
CA ASN A 229 -8.58 -9.25 6.92
C ASN A 229 -9.02 -8.02 6.11
N ALA A 230 -10.11 -7.42 6.51
CA ALA A 230 -10.69 -6.27 5.88
C ALA A 230 -9.72 -5.09 5.87
N VAL A 231 -9.51 -4.48 4.71
CA VAL A 231 -8.65 -3.32 4.51
C VAL A 231 -9.45 -2.23 3.86
N VAL A 232 -9.43 -1.04 4.43
CA VAL A 232 -10.02 0.14 3.79
C VAL A 232 -9.17 0.53 2.59
N VAL A 233 -9.83 0.81 1.47
CA VAL A 233 -9.18 1.22 0.22
C VAL A 233 -8.99 2.73 0.22
N GLU A 234 -7.80 3.20 0.54
CA GLU A 234 -7.47 4.63 0.67
C GLU A 234 -7.34 5.35 -0.68
N SER A 235 -7.08 4.62 -1.76
CA SER A 235 -6.92 5.17 -3.11
C SER A 235 -8.23 5.58 -3.77
N VAL A 236 -9.37 5.28 -3.15
CA VAL A 236 -10.70 5.62 -3.66
C VAL A 236 -11.09 7.01 -3.15
N PRO A 237 -11.56 7.92 -4.02
CA PRO A 237 -12.09 9.21 -3.59
C PRO A 237 -13.26 9.05 -2.61
N ALA A 238 -13.35 9.90 -1.58
CA ALA A 238 -14.40 9.83 -0.57
C ALA A 238 -15.83 9.90 -1.17
N ALA A 239 -16.01 10.67 -2.25
CA ALA A 239 -17.28 10.75 -2.98
C ALA A 239 -17.70 9.42 -3.63
N ALA A 240 -16.74 8.52 -3.86
CA ALA A 240 -17.00 7.19 -4.43
C ALA A 240 -17.45 6.16 -3.37
N GLY A 241 -17.64 6.58 -2.12
CA GLY A 241 -18.06 5.74 -1.01
C GLY A 241 -16.91 5.13 -0.22
N LEU A 242 -17.26 4.44 0.85
CA LEU A 242 -16.33 3.73 1.71
C LEU A 242 -16.17 2.30 1.20
N TRP A 243 -15.01 1.98 0.68
CA TRP A 243 -14.69 0.66 0.14
C TRP A 243 -13.79 -0.13 1.08
N VAL A 244 -14.11 -1.41 1.22
CA VAL A 244 -13.33 -2.36 2.00
C VAL A 244 -13.08 -3.60 1.14
N SER A 245 -11.88 -4.11 1.20
CA SER A 245 -11.45 -5.32 0.51
C SER A 245 -11.01 -6.37 1.54
N GLY A 246 -11.29 -7.63 1.30
CA GLY A 246 -10.97 -8.71 2.23
C GLY A 246 -11.36 -10.09 1.69
N PHE A 247 -11.58 -11.05 2.60
CA PHE A 247 -11.96 -12.42 2.29
C PHE A 247 -13.24 -12.80 3.03
N THR A 248 -14.03 -13.71 2.44
CA THR A 248 -15.20 -14.32 3.09
C THR A 248 -14.86 -15.61 3.80
N GLY A 249 -13.92 -16.39 3.26
CA GLY A 249 -13.50 -17.68 3.76
C GLY A 249 -12.40 -17.64 4.80
N GLU A 250 -11.97 -18.81 5.25
CA GLU A 250 -10.91 -18.93 6.24
C GLU A 250 -9.54 -18.63 5.65
N ARG A 251 -8.68 -18.14 6.51
CA ARG A 251 -7.28 -17.94 6.21
C ARG A 251 -6.53 -19.22 6.56
N THR A 252 -5.95 -19.86 5.58
CA THR A 252 -5.10 -21.04 5.77
C THR A 252 -3.65 -20.65 5.55
N GLU A 253 -2.78 -21.15 6.42
CA GLU A 253 -1.34 -21.05 6.20
C GLU A 253 -0.91 -22.25 5.34
N HIS A 254 -0.38 -21.94 4.15
CA HIS A 254 0.17 -22.93 3.25
C HIS A 254 1.58 -22.54 2.85
N ASP A 255 2.57 -23.37 3.15
CA ASP A 255 4.01 -23.10 2.88
C ASP A 255 4.53 -21.76 3.46
N GLY A 256 4.06 -21.38 4.65
CA GLY A 256 4.41 -20.12 5.30
C GLY A 256 3.81 -18.89 4.60
N ARG A 257 2.80 -19.10 3.75
CA ARG A 257 1.98 -18.07 3.13
C ARG A 257 0.58 -18.14 3.68
N ILE A 258 0.02 -16.99 3.87
CA ILE A 258 -1.35 -16.89 4.31
C ILE A 258 -2.23 -16.68 3.09
N VAL A 259 -3.06 -17.68 2.80
CA VAL A 259 -4.00 -17.66 1.69
C VAL A 259 -5.41 -17.50 2.27
N GLY A 260 -6.06 -16.42 1.91
CA GLY A 260 -7.50 -16.26 2.16
C GLY A 260 -8.28 -16.80 0.97
N THR A 261 -9.42 -17.43 1.24
CA THR A 261 -10.35 -17.88 0.20
C THR A 261 -11.54 -16.95 0.09
N GLY A 262 -12.17 -16.87 -1.09
CA GLY A 262 -13.32 -16.00 -1.33
C GLY A 262 -12.95 -14.52 -1.30
N GLY A 263 -12.08 -14.07 -2.20
CA GLY A 263 -11.76 -12.65 -2.34
C GLY A 263 -13.01 -11.83 -2.56
N ALA A 264 -13.21 -10.77 -1.76
CA ALA A 264 -14.44 -10.00 -1.77
C ALA A 264 -14.22 -8.51 -1.52
N VAL A 265 -15.20 -7.73 -1.93
CA VAL A 265 -15.28 -6.28 -1.64
C VAL A 265 -16.60 -5.94 -0.98
N GLU A 266 -16.57 -4.96 -0.11
CA GLU A 266 -17.77 -4.32 0.43
C GLU A 266 -17.72 -2.82 0.16
N VAL A 267 -18.88 -2.23 -0.13
CA VAL A 267 -19.03 -0.78 -0.29
C VAL A 267 -20.18 -0.27 0.57
N SER A 268 -19.93 0.86 1.23
CA SER A 268 -20.96 1.63 1.92
C SER A 268 -21.10 3.02 1.28
N ARG A 269 -22.33 3.45 1.07
CA ARG A 269 -22.69 4.78 0.54
C ARG A 269 -23.27 5.71 1.61
N ASP A 270 -23.41 5.22 2.83
CA ASP A 270 -24.06 5.89 3.95
C ASP A 270 -23.17 5.99 5.20
N GLY A 271 -21.85 6.03 4.97
CA GLY A 271 -20.85 6.18 6.03
C GLY A 271 -20.65 4.92 6.88
N GLY A 272 -20.98 3.74 6.36
CA GLY A 272 -20.80 2.47 7.05
C GLY A 272 -22.02 1.93 7.77
N ARG A 273 -23.20 2.56 7.63
CA ARG A 273 -24.44 2.03 8.20
C ARG A 273 -24.89 0.75 7.51
N THR A 274 -24.83 0.75 6.18
CA THR A 274 -25.13 -0.42 5.37
C THR A 274 -23.99 -0.76 4.42
N TRP A 275 -23.88 -2.04 4.08
CA TRP A 275 -22.82 -2.56 3.23
C TRP A 275 -23.41 -3.43 2.13
N SER A 276 -22.99 -3.18 0.89
CA SER A 276 -23.21 -4.09 -0.23
C SER A 276 -21.94 -4.88 -0.47
N ARG A 277 -22.07 -6.22 -0.52
CA ARG A 277 -20.95 -7.14 -0.70
C ARG A 277 -21.00 -7.80 -2.06
N HIS A 278 -19.80 -7.99 -2.63
CA HIS A 278 -19.60 -8.89 -3.74
C HIS A 278 -18.42 -9.82 -3.47
N GLU A 279 -18.63 -11.12 -3.64
CA GLU A 279 -17.63 -12.18 -3.57
C GLU A 279 -17.26 -12.62 -4.99
N PHE A 280 -15.97 -12.66 -5.28
CA PHE A 280 -15.50 -13.09 -6.59
C PHE A 280 -15.36 -14.61 -6.63
N PRO A 281 -15.78 -15.27 -7.75
CA PRO A 281 -15.72 -16.72 -7.88
C PRO A 281 -14.29 -17.28 -7.92
N ASP A 282 -13.31 -16.43 -8.25
CA ASP A 282 -11.89 -16.74 -8.17
C ASP A 282 -11.38 -16.38 -6.76
N ASP A 283 -10.39 -17.11 -6.25
CA ASP A 283 -9.66 -16.71 -5.03
C ASP A 283 -8.80 -15.48 -5.33
N LEU A 284 -9.47 -14.36 -5.56
CA LEU A 284 -8.87 -13.12 -6.00
C LEU A 284 -8.16 -12.41 -4.86
N SER A 285 -6.85 -12.31 -4.91
CA SER A 285 -6.03 -11.66 -3.89
C SER A 285 -5.03 -10.69 -4.50
N ALA A 286 -4.91 -9.50 -3.92
CA ALA A 286 -3.89 -8.53 -4.31
C ALA A 286 -2.54 -8.79 -3.62
N SER A 287 -2.51 -9.52 -2.49
CA SER A 287 -1.30 -9.77 -1.71
C SER A 287 -1.43 -11.06 -0.90
N ASP A 288 -0.31 -11.75 -0.67
CA ASP A 288 -0.27 -12.92 0.21
C ASP A 288 -0.39 -12.55 1.69
N ASP A 289 0.09 -11.35 2.04
CA ASP A 289 0.17 -10.94 3.44
C ASP A 289 -1.12 -10.29 3.93
N VAL A 290 -1.85 -9.60 3.04
CA VAL A 290 -2.91 -8.71 3.48
C VAL A 290 -3.94 -8.40 2.39
N GLY A 291 -5.19 -8.62 2.76
CA GLY A 291 -6.34 -8.08 2.05
C GLY A 291 -6.78 -8.91 0.85
N GLY A 292 -8.02 -8.70 0.46
CA GLY A 292 -8.63 -9.24 -0.74
C GLY A 292 -8.12 -8.54 -2.01
N PRO A 293 -8.98 -8.39 -3.02
CA PRO A 293 -8.61 -7.73 -4.29
C PRO A 293 -8.24 -6.25 -4.11
N ALA A 294 -7.33 -5.75 -4.95
CA ALA A 294 -7.12 -4.31 -5.09
C ALA A 294 -8.36 -3.68 -5.74
N VAL A 295 -8.79 -2.53 -5.24
CA VAL A 295 -9.95 -1.81 -5.78
C VAL A 295 -9.49 -0.50 -6.36
N ALA A 296 -9.92 -0.18 -7.58
CA ALA A 296 -9.64 1.08 -8.26
C ALA A 296 -10.91 1.67 -8.84
N THR A 297 -11.16 2.93 -8.54
CA THR A 297 -12.26 3.71 -9.13
C THR A 297 -11.96 5.20 -9.01
N ARG A 298 -12.47 5.99 -9.93
CA ARG A 298 -12.42 7.45 -9.89
C ARG A 298 -13.74 8.06 -9.46
N ASP A 299 -14.84 7.51 -9.94
CA ASP A 299 -16.19 8.07 -9.83
C ASP A 299 -17.12 7.26 -8.93
N GLY A 300 -16.65 6.10 -8.44
CA GLY A 300 -17.45 5.16 -7.68
C GLY A 300 -18.53 4.44 -8.49
N ARG A 301 -18.66 4.72 -9.78
CA ARG A 301 -19.59 4.06 -10.70
C ARG A 301 -18.88 2.99 -11.53
N THR A 302 -17.78 3.35 -12.21
CA THR A 302 -16.91 2.39 -12.85
C THR A 302 -15.85 1.96 -11.84
N VAL A 303 -15.88 0.69 -11.45
CA VAL A 303 -15.03 0.12 -10.42
C VAL A 303 -14.31 -1.10 -10.96
N TYR A 304 -13.04 -1.22 -10.63
CA TYR A 304 -12.23 -2.38 -10.95
C TYR A 304 -11.83 -3.09 -9.66
N ALA A 305 -11.89 -4.42 -9.67
CA ALA A 305 -11.32 -5.29 -8.65
C ALA A 305 -10.24 -6.15 -9.31
N LEU A 306 -9.04 -6.12 -8.76
CA LEU A 306 -7.88 -6.77 -9.37
C LEU A 306 -7.19 -7.66 -8.34
N GLY A 307 -6.66 -8.76 -8.82
CA GLY A 307 -5.85 -9.64 -7.99
C GLY A 307 -5.18 -10.71 -8.81
N ARG A 308 -4.56 -11.63 -8.10
CA ARG A 308 -3.87 -12.77 -8.70
C ARG A 308 -4.74 -14.01 -8.56
N VAL A 309 -4.77 -14.79 -9.63
CA VAL A 309 -5.32 -16.14 -9.66
C VAL A 309 -4.26 -17.02 -10.29
N ARG A 310 -3.67 -17.93 -9.53
CA ARG A 310 -2.59 -18.84 -9.99
C ARG A 310 -1.41 -18.11 -10.64
N GLY A 311 -1.01 -16.96 -10.08
CA GLY A 311 0.10 -16.15 -10.58
C GLY A 311 -0.21 -15.28 -11.81
N ALA A 312 -1.45 -15.26 -12.28
CA ALA A 312 -1.91 -14.37 -13.33
C ALA A 312 -2.74 -13.23 -12.74
N LEU A 313 -2.51 -12.00 -13.22
CA LEU A 313 -3.35 -10.85 -12.93
C LEU A 313 -4.72 -11.06 -13.59
N VAL A 314 -5.77 -10.87 -12.80
CA VAL A 314 -7.18 -10.93 -13.24
C VAL A 314 -7.86 -9.62 -12.89
N VAL A 315 -8.70 -9.14 -13.79
CA VAL A 315 -9.44 -7.90 -13.65
C VAL A 315 -10.94 -8.17 -13.74
N TRP A 316 -11.67 -7.70 -12.74
CA TRP A 316 -13.13 -7.64 -12.73
C TRP A 316 -13.55 -6.19 -12.82
N ARG A 317 -14.62 -5.90 -13.55
CA ARG A 317 -15.16 -4.57 -13.77
C ARG A 317 -16.64 -4.51 -13.39
N SER A 318 -17.01 -3.46 -12.69
CA SER A 318 -18.39 -3.03 -12.47
C SER A 318 -18.63 -1.68 -13.17
N THR A 319 -19.84 -1.44 -13.68
CA THR A 319 -20.27 -0.15 -14.24
C THR A 319 -21.44 0.48 -13.50
N ASP A 320 -21.86 -0.15 -12.40
CA ASP A 320 -23.00 0.22 -11.58
C ASP A 320 -22.63 0.42 -10.09
N GLY A 321 -21.35 0.72 -9.85
CA GLY A 321 -20.88 1.04 -8.51
C GLY A 321 -20.67 -0.19 -7.60
N GLY A 322 -20.41 -1.35 -8.17
CA GLY A 322 -20.17 -2.58 -7.44
C GLY A 322 -21.39 -3.48 -7.29
N GLY A 323 -22.51 -3.15 -7.93
CA GLY A 323 -23.73 -3.98 -7.91
C GLY A 323 -23.57 -5.26 -8.71
N THR A 324 -23.05 -5.13 -9.94
CA THR A 324 -22.74 -6.25 -10.82
C THR A 324 -21.31 -6.21 -11.30
N TRP A 325 -20.72 -7.37 -11.55
CA TRP A 325 -19.33 -7.49 -11.94
C TRP A 325 -19.14 -8.43 -13.12
N THR A 326 -18.28 -8.04 -14.03
CA THR A 326 -17.91 -8.84 -15.20
C THR A 326 -16.40 -9.02 -15.23
N ARG A 327 -15.93 -10.24 -15.36
CA ARG A 327 -14.52 -10.54 -15.56
C ARG A 327 -14.11 -10.07 -16.97
N THR A 328 -13.02 -9.33 -17.07
CA THR A 328 -12.45 -8.95 -18.36
C THR A 328 -11.62 -10.09 -18.93
N ALA A 329 -11.39 -10.09 -20.24
CA ALA A 329 -10.56 -11.09 -20.91
C ALA A 329 -9.05 -10.89 -20.62
N SER A 330 -8.67 -9.75 -20.05
CA SER A 330 -7.28 -9.40 -19.85
C SER A 330 -6.63 -10.20 -18.72
N THR A 331 -5.45 -10.74 -19.01
CA THR A 331 -4.59 -11.40 -18.03
C THR A 331 -3.13 -11.03 -18.29
N ALA A 332 -2.31 -10.99 -17.24
CA ALA A 332 -0.87 -10.79 -17.34
C ALA A 332 -0.13 -11.63 -16.29
N PRO A 333 1.03 -12.23 -16.60
CA PRO A 333 1.78 -13.00 -15.63
C PRO A 333 2.44 -12.04 -14.61
N VAL A 334 2.06 -12.17 -13.34
CA VAL A 334 2.57 -11.33 -12.25
C VAL A 334 3.24 -12.12 -11.14
N GLY A 335 3.10 -13.46 -11.13
CA GLY A 335 3.63 -14.32 -10.07
C GLY A 335 3.05 -13.98 -8.70
N ASP A 336 3.89 -13.91 -7.68
CA ASP A 336 3.51 -13.67 -6.28
C ASP A 336 3.56 -12.16 -5.90
N ARG A 337 3.62 -11.27 -6.87
CA ARG A 337 3.76 -9.83 -6.61
C ARG A 337 2.50 -9.23 -6.02
N THR A 338 2.67 -8.30 -5.10
CA THR A 338 1.57 -7.48 -4.57
C THR A 338 1.00 -6.61 -5.68
N ILE A 339 -0.34 -6.57 -5.80
CA ILE A 339 -1.05 -5.78 -6.80
C ILE A 339 -1.56 -4.47 -6.18
N ARG A 340 -1.33 -3.37 -6.87
CA ARG A 340 -1.94 -2.07 -6.64
C ARG A 340 -2.53 -1.56 -7.92
N ALA A 341 -3.60 -0.79 -7.83
CA ALA A 341 -4.26 -0.24 -9.01
C ALA A 341 -4.93 1.08 -8.70
N ALA A 342 -5.00 1.93 -9.74
CA ALA A 342 -5.74 3.18 -9.72
C ALA A 342 -6.34 3.47 -11.09
N VAL A 343 -7.39 4.28 -11.11
CA VAL A 343 -7.93 4.88 -12.33
C VAL A 343 -7.48 6.34 -12.37
N ARG A 344 -6.67 6.67 -13.36
CA ARG A 344 -6.18 8.04 -13.58
C ARG A 344 -7.31 8.97 -14.01
N PRO A 345 -7.14 10.30 -13.89
CA PRO A 345 -8.13 11.28 -14.37
C PRO A 345 -8.48 11.19 -15.85
N ASP A 346 -7.57 10.73 -16.69
CA ASP A 346 -7.80 10.46 -18.11
C ASP A 346 -8.56 9.14 -18.40
N GLY A 347 -8.96 8.42 -17.33
CA GLY A 347 -9.71 7.16 -17.43
C GLY A 347 -8.84 5.91 -17.61
N VAL A 348 -7.52 6.05 -17.69
CA VAL A 348 -6.60 4.92 -17.83
C VAL A 348 -6.53 4.16 -16.50
N LEU A 349 -6.77 2.86 -16.55
CA LEU A 349 -6.50 1.95 -15.45
C LEU A 349 -5.00 1.65 -15.41
N VAL A 350 -4.35 1.98 -14.31
CA VAL A 350 -2.93 1.71 -14.06
C VAL A 350 -2.82 0.61 -13.02
N VAL A 351 -1.96 -0.38 -13.26
CA VAL A 351 -1.75 -1.52 -12.37
C VAL A 351 -0.26 -1.72 -12.13
N GLN A 352 0.13 -1.75 -10.88
CA GLN A 352 1.49 -2.10 -10.46
C GLN A 352 1.47 -3.49 -9.81
N ALA A 353 2.35 -4.37 -10.27
CA ALA A 353 2.64 -5.65 -9.65
C ALA A 353 4.06 -5.63 -9.05
N GLY A 354 4.16 -5.75 -7.73
CA GLY A 354 5.38 -5.54 -6.94
C GLY A 354 5.48 -4.12 -6.40
N ILE A 355 5.70 -4.01 -5.09
CA ILE A 355 5.74 -2.73 -4.36
C ILE A 355 7.14 -2.36 -3.87
N SER A 356 8.11 -3.20 -4.13
CA SER A 356 9.51 -2.99 -3.73
C SER A 356 10.46 -3.42 -4.84
N ALA A 357 11.66 -2.88 -4.83
CA ALA A 357 12.72 -3.28 -5.76
C ALA A 357 13.05 -4.79 -5.67
N ARG A 358 12.82 -5.41 -4.49
CA ARG A 358 13.04 -6.86 -4.29
C ARG A 358 12.03 -7.72 -5.06
N GLU A 359 10.83 -7.19 -5.30
CA GLU A 359 9.78 -7.88 -6.05
C GLU A 359 9.94 -7.72 -7.56
N ASN A 360 10.90 -6.93 -8.03
CA ASN A 360 11.07 -6.59 -9.45
C ASN A 360 9.73 -6.09 -10.03
N PRO A 361 9.31 -4.85 -9.72
CA PRO A 361 7.98 -4.35 -10.03
C PRO A 361 7.72 -4.30 -11.53
N LEU A 362 6.48 -4.58 -11.91
CA LEU A 362 5.95 -4.48 -13.26
C LEU A 362 4.82 -3.45 -13.28
N MET A 363 4.68 -2.72 -14.36
CA MET A 363 3.57 -1.80 -14.56
C MET A 363 2.78 -2.20 -15.81
N PHE A 364 1.48 -2.05 -15.71
CA PHE A 364 0.54 -2.23 -16.82
C PHE A 364 -0.42 -1.06 -16.89
N ALA A 365 -0.90 -0.75 -18.08
CA ALA A 365 -1.94 0.24 -18.30
C ALA A 365 -3.02 -0.30 -19.26
N SER A 366 -4.25 0.17 -19.06
CA SER A 366 -5.39 -0.12 -19.93
C SER A 366 -6.17 1.16 -20.19
N SER A 367 -6.34 1.52 -21.46
CA SER A 367 -7.18 2.63 -21.92
C SER A 367 -8.54 2.17 -22.43
N ASP A 368 -8.81 0.87 -22.42
CA ASP A 368 -10.01 0.22 -22.96
C ASP A 368 -10.84 -0.46 -21.85
N ALA A 369 -10.90 0.20 -20.70
CA ALA A 369 -11.71 -0.23 -19.57
C ALA A 369 -11.33 -1.63 -19.00
N GLY A 370 -10.05 -1.96 -19.00
CA GLY A 370 -9.52 -3.21 -18.49
C GLY A 370 -9.63 -4.38 -19.47
N ALA A 371 -10.06 -4.16 -20.70
CA ALA A 371 -10.16 -5.22 -21.69
C ALA A 371 -8.78 -5.70 -22.17
N THR A 372 -7.80 -4.79 -22.26
CA THR A 372 -6.42 -5.11 -22.59
C THR A 372 -5.47 -4.46 -21.59
N LEU A 373 -4.56 -5.23 -21.01
CA LEU A 373 -3.44 -4.74 -20.18
C LEU A 373 -2.17 -4.75 -21.02
N ARG A 374 -1.53 -3.60 -21.15
CA ARG A 374 -0.25 -3.44 -21.86
C ARG A 374 0.84 -3.09 -20.87
N PRO A 375 2.06 -3.64 -21.02
CA PRO A 375 3.20 -3.18 -20.25
C PRO A 375 3.36 -1.66 -20.38
N ALA A 376 3.68 -1.00 -19.28
CA ALA A 376 3.86 0.45 -19.21
C ALA A 376 5.18 0.75 -18.48
N PRO A 377 5.75 1.95 -18.67
CA PRO A 377 6.88 2.42 -17.89
C PRO A 377 6.55 2.40 -16.39
N LEU A 378 7.56 2.14 -15.57
CA LEU A 378 7.40 2.14 -14.11
C LEU A 378 7.38 3.59 -13.61
N GLU A 379 6.19 4.08 -13.31
CA GLU A 379 5.92 5.46 -12.91
C GLU A 379 5.08 5.49 -11.63
N PRO A 380 5.07 6.61 -10.88
CA PRO A 380 4.10 6.82 -9.81
C PRO A 380 2.66 6.80 -10.35
N GLY A 381 1.67 6.56 -9.49
CA GLY A 381 0.25 6.67 -9.83
C GLY A 381 -0.55 5.37 -9.76
N ALA A 382 0.07 4.26 -9.35
CA ALA A 382 -0.67 3.00 -9.18
C ALA A 382 -1.35 2.84 -7.81
N ASP A 383 -0.99 3.68 -6.82
CA ASP A 383 -1.62 3.70 -5.49
C ASP A 383 -1.71 5.14 -4.96
N PRO A 384 -2.29 6.06 -5.74
CA PRO A 384 -2.43 7.44 -5.32
C PRO A 384 -3.53 7.56 -4.28
N ARG A 385 -3.27 8.32 -3.23
CA ARG A 385 -4.33 8.78 -2.32
C ARG A 385 -4.83 10.13 -2.78
N PRO A 386 -6.15 10.32 -2.95
CA PRO A 386 -6.71 11.60 -3.31
C PRO A 386 -6.53 12.62 -2.18
N LEU A 387 -6.20 13.84 -2.56
CA LEU A 387 -6.13 15.04 -1.74
C LEU A 387 -7.21 16.02 -2.19
N PRO A 388 -7.52 17.08 -1.42
CA PRO A 388 -8.49 18.10 -1.84
C PRO A 388 -8.13 18.78 -3.17
N ASP A 389 -6.84 18.93 -3.44
CA ASP A 389 -6.28 19.66 -4.58
C ASP A 389 -5.40 18.80 -5.50
N GLY A 390 -5.39 17.48 -5.31
CA GLY A 390 -4.59 16.60 -6.14
C GLY A 390 -4.44 15.18 -5.58
N TYR A 391 -3.24 14.65 -5.67
CA TYR A 391 -2.93 13.27 -5.29
C TYR A 391 -1.57 13.17 -4.61
N VAL A 392 -1.43 12.20 -3.69
CA VAL A 392 -0.16 11.82 -3.09
C VAL A 392 0.05 10.31 -3.24
N GLN A 393 1.27 9.91 -3.58
CA GLN A 393 1.71 8.53 -3.49
C GLN A 393 2.97 8.43 -2.63
N THR A 394 2.98 7.52 -1.66
CA THR A 394 4.10 7.30 -0.74
C THR A 394 4.61 5.86 -0.84
N GLY A 395 5.87 5.62 -0.42
CA GLY A 395 6.39 4.27 -0.28
C GLY A 395 7.04 3.67 -1.52
N TRP A 396 7.26 4.44 -2.61
CA TRP A 396 7.97 3.98 -3.79
C TRP A 396 8.69 5.16 -4.50
N PRO A 397 9.92 4.99 -4.99
CA PRO A 397 10.84 3.88 -4.75
C PRO A 397 11.44 3.89 -3.34
N ASP A 398 11.41 5.04 -2.67
CA ASP A 398 11.87 5.27 -1.30
C ASP A 398 10.68 5.58 -0.38
N SER A 399 10.64 4.96 0.78
CA SER A 399 9.58 5.18 1.78
C SER A 399 9.67 6.53 2.48
N ARG A 400 10.77 7.27 2.33
CA ARG A 400 11.03 8.54 3.04
C ARG A 400 10.36 9.74 2.40
N GLY A 401 10.23 9.76 1.07
CA GLY A 401 9.63 10.86 0.33
C GLY A 401 8.21 10.58 -0.13
N ALA A 402 7.67 11.51 -0.89
CA ALA A 402 6.34 11.44 -1.48
C ALA A 402 6.32 11.95 -2.92
N TRP A 403 5.50 11.34 -3.73
CA TRP A 403 5.13 11.87 -5.03
C TRP A 403 3.86 12.69 -4.89
N LEU A 404 3.87 13.90 -5.41
CA LEU A 404 2.73 14.82 -5.44
C LEU A 404 2.31 15.06 -6.89
N SER A 405 1.02 15.18 -7.13
CA SER A 405 0.46 15.44 -8.46
C SER A 405 -0.82 16.25 -8.37
N THR A 406 -0.98 17.25 -9.23
CA THR A 406 -2.23 18.00 -9.38
C THR A 406 -3.23 17.29 -10.27
N ASP A 407 -2.75 16.48 -11.22
CA ASP A 407 -3.53 15.87 -12.29
C ASP A 407 -3.55 14.32 -12.25
N GLY A 408 -2.82 13.70 -11.31
CA GLY A 408 -2.71 12.24 -11.20
C GLY A 408 -1.94 11.56 -12.33
N VAL A 409 -1.31 12.36 -13.21
CA VAL A 409 -0.55 11.92 -14.38
C VAL A 409 0.90 12.38 -14.29
N THR A 410 1.08 13.67 -14.04
CA THR A 410 2.40 14.29 -13.87
C THR A 410 2.75 14.31 -12.38
N TRP A 411 3.89 13.74 -12.02
CA TRP A 411 4.28 13.57 -10.63
C TRP A 411 5.58 14.29 -10.33
N THR A 412 5.60 14.99 -9.21
CA THR A 412 6.78 15.67 -8.67
C THR A 412 7.21 14.98 -7.38
N TRP A 413 8.49 14.63 -7.29
CA TRP A 413 9.06 14.07 -6.08
C TRP A 413 9.28 15.15 -5.03
N LEU A 414 8.83 14.91 -3.83
CA LEU A 414 9.07 15.70 -2.64
C LEU A 414 10.13 15.01 -1.79
N ASP A 415 11.32 15.60 -1.73
CA ASP A 415 12.37 15.16 -0.84
C ASP A 415 12.03 15.43 0.63
N PRO A 416 12.33 14.51 1.54
CA PRO A 416 12.29 14.82 2.95
C PRO A 416 13.33 15.91 3.28
N PRO A 417 13.10 16.71 4.34
CA PRO A 417 14.08 17.71 4.75
C PRO A 417 15.40 17.06 5.12
N GLU A 418 16.51 17.77 4.89
CA GLU A 418 17.76 17.47 5.57
C GLU A 418 17.55 17.77 7.05
N LEU A 419 17.46 16.71 7.85
CA LEU A 419 17.21 16.83 9.27
C LEU A 419 18.55 16.95 10.01
N PRO A 420 18.65 17.84 11.02
CA PRO A 420 19.91 18.09 11.74
C PRO A 420 20.42 16.89 12.52
#